data_f1d156806dfec95ca299dc5157f1ec41
#
_entry.id   f1d156806dfec95ca299dc5157f1ec41
#
_cell.length_a   1.000
_cell.length_b   1.000
_cell.length_c   1.000
_cell.angle_alpha   90.00
_cell.angle_beta   90.00
_cell.angle_gamma   90.00
#
_symmetry.space_group_name_H-M   'P 1'
#
loop_
_entity.id
_entity.type
_entity.pdbx_description
1 polymer ?
#
loop_
_entity_poly.entity_id
_entity_poly.type
_entity_poly.pdbx_seq_one_letter_code
_entity_poly.pdbx_strand_id
1 'polypeptide(L)'
;MNAMLTHFGGDWRAAAIAGCATLSVLLVVYLIASVTNRARKRRERRLERATVRRAQSAGPTVANVRRTDSSSSVDRFAQRFLPRPQKLRLRLEKTGLPIRLGHYFLVMAIIAVAQTFSSMNLAGFPLPVAALLGIAGGVALPHMLVGALIKRRQARFTAEFPEGIDVIVRGLRAGLPVSESIIAVGRELSGPVSDVFADVSERLSLGDPVEVAVQEAGVQIDTPEIKFFGISLSIQRETGGNLAETLANLSDILRRRRQMKLKIKALSSEARASAYILGCLPFVMFMLLYLVNNDYIMKLFEDPRGIVMVVIGLAMMSCGGFVMYRMVKFEI
;
A
#
# COMPACT_ATOMS: atom_id res chain seq x y z
N MET A 1 47.88 21.73 2.96
CA MET A 1 46.77 21.65 3.96
C MET A 1 45.40 22.07 3.42
N ASN A 2 45.35 22.94 2.40
CA ASN A 2 44.07 23.38 1.82
C ASN A 2 43.44 22.45 0.74
N ALA A 3 44.20 21.51 0.15
CA ALA A 3 43.73 20.55 -0.85
C ALA A 3 43.00 19.34 -0.25
N MET A 4 43.21 19.02 1.01
CA MET A 4 42.56 17.90 1.72
C MET A 4 41.15 18.24 2.19
N LEU A 5 40.83 19.52 2.38
CA LEU A 5 39.52 19.98 2.86
C LEU A 5 38.44 20.08 1.75
N THR A 6 38.85 20.07 0.48
CA THR A 6 37.90 20.13 -0.65
C THR A 6 37.32 18.76 -1.03
N HIS A 7 38.01 17.66 -0.72
CA HIS A 7 37.51 16.30 -1.01
C HIS A 7 36.48 15.79 0.02
N PHE A 8 36.54 16.26 1.26
CA PHE A 8 35.51 15.92 2.28
C PHE A 8 34.24 16.75 2.20
N GLY A 9 34.20 17.81 1.36
CA GLY A 9 33.06 18.72 1.24
C GLY A 9 31.87 18.16 0.44
N GLY A 10 32.03 17.07 -0.33
CA GLY A 10 30.97 16.47 -1.15
C GLY A 10 30.11 15.46 -0.40
N ASP A 11 30.74 14.64 0.44
CA ASP A 11 30.07 13.47 1.03
C ASP A 11 29.12 13.83 2.17
N TRP A 12 29.42 14.87 2.97
CA TRP A 12 28.53 15.30 4.03
C TRP A 12 27.24 15.94 3.50
N ARG A 13 27.27 16.59 2.34
CA ARG A 13 26.07 17.13 1.67
C ARG A 13 25.16 16.04 1.16
N ALA A 14 25.74 14.98 0.55
CA ALA A 14 24.99 13.81 0.12
C ALA A 14 24.40 13.05 1.33
N ALA A 15 25.17 12.89 2.41
CA ALA A 15 24.72 12.30 3.67
C ALA A 15 23.62 13.15 4.33
N ALA A 16 23.74 14.48 4.30
CA ALA A 16 22.72 15.39 4.81
C ALA A 16 21.41 15.31 4.00
N ILE A 17 21.47 15.22 2.67
CA ILE A 17 20.28 15.05 1.81
C ILE A 17 19.60 13.70 2.13
N ALA A 18 20.38 12.61 2.24
CA ALA A 18 19.88 11.31 2.63
C ALA A 18 19.26 11.32 4.04
N GLY A 19 19.92 11.99 5.00
CA GLY A 19 19.41 12.16 6.36
C GLY A 19 18.10 12.93 6.42
N CYS A 20 17.96 13.96 5.61
CA CYS A 20 16.73 14.76 5.54
C CYS A 20 15.58 14.04 4.85
N ALA A 21 15.90 13.28 3.80
CA ALA A 21 14.92 12.42 3.14
C ALA A 21 14.42 11.33 4.12
N THR A 22 15.31 10.71 4.89
CA THR A 22 14.93 9.69 5.89
C THR A 22 14.12 10.29 7.05
N LEU A 23 14.48 11.48 7.53
CA LEU A 23 13.73 12.17 8.60
C LEU A 23 12.33 12.56 8.15
N SER A 24 12.17 13.06 6.93
CA SER A 24 10.85 13.37 6.34
C SER A 24 10.00 12.11 6.16
N VAL A 25 10.60 10.99 5.73
CA VAL A 25 9.90 9.69 5.63
C VAL A 25 9.45 9.21 7.01
N LEU A 26 10.32 9.28 8.02
CA LEU A 26 9.98 8.90 9.39
C LEU A 26 8.86 9.76 9.99
N LEU A 27 8.89 11.07 9.75
CA LEU A 27 7.84 12.00 10.19
C LEU A 27 6.50 11.67 9.53
N VAL A 28 6.50 11.34 8.25
CA VAL A 28 5.29 10.92 7.52
C VAL A 28 4.76 9.60 8.04
N VAL A 29 5.63 8.62 8.24
CA VAL A 29 5.25 7.31 8.82
C VAL A 29 4.67 7.50 10.22
N TYR A 30 5.28 8.34 11.05
CA TYR A 30 4.76 8.67 12.39
C TYR A 30 3.39 9.36 12.33
N LEU A 31 3.20 10.35 11.46
CA LEU A 31 1.91 11.04 11.29
C LEU A 31 0.82 10.07 10.81
N ILE A 32 1.12 9.20 9.86
CA ILE A 32 0.17 8.19 9.38
C ILE A 32 -0.12 7.17 10.48
N ALA A 33 0.89 6.68 11.19
CA ALA A 33 0.71 5.77 12.32
C ALA A 33 -0.14 6.40 13.43
N SER A 34 0.02 7.69 13.71
CA SER A 34 -0.76 8.41 14.70
C SER A 34 -2.23 8.57 14.28
N VAL A 35 -2.49 8.82 12.98
CA VAL A 35 -3.84 8.93 12.41
C VAL A 35 -4.52 7.55 12.37
N THR A 36 -3.79 6.50 11.97
CA THR A 36 -4.34 5.13 11.93
C THR A 36 -4.63 4.58 13.32
N ASN A 37 -3.78 4.83 14.31
CA ASN A 37 -4.02 4.43 15.70
C ASN A 37 -5.23 5.15 16.32
N ARG A 38 -5.40 6.44 16.02
CA ARG A 38 -6.58 7.20 16.48
C ARG A 38 -7.87 6.71 15.80
N ALA A 39 -7.80 6.36 14.52
CA ALA A 39 -8.93 5.80 13.78
C ALA A 39 -9.33 4.42 14.30
N ARG A 40 -8.35 3.55 14.64
CA ARG A 40 -8.59 2.22 15.22
C ARG A 40 -9.24 2.29 16.59
N LYS A 41 -8.72 3.13 17.49
CA LYS A 41 -9.33 3.36 18.81
C LYS A 41 -10.75 3.97 18.75
N ARG A 42 -11.06 4.79 17.73
CA ARG A 42 -12.40 5.33 17.51
C ARG A 42 -13.38 4.27 16.99
N ARG A 43 -12.91 3.30 16.19
CA ARG A 43 -13.74 2.16 15.72
C ARG A 43 -14.06 1.21 16.85
N GLU A 44 -13.08 0.83 17.66
CA GLU A 44 -13.27 -0.03 18.85
C GLU A 44 -14.29 0.59 19.81
N ARG A 45 -14.17 1.89 20.13
CA ARG A 45 -15.14 2.61 20.96
C ARG A 45 -16.53 2.75 20.33
N ARG A 46 -16.65 2.74 19.00
CA ARG A 46 -17.97 2.76 18.31
C ARG A 46 -18.61 1.39 18.34
N LEU A 47 -17.84 0.33 18.19
CA LEU A 47 -18.32 -1.05 18.30
C LEU A 47 -18.76 -1.36 19.72
N GLU A 48 -18.00 -0.97 20.74
CA GLU A 48 -18.41 -1.09 22.16
C GLU A 48 -19.69 -0.30 22.47
N ARG A 49 -19.83 0.92 21.94
CA ARG A 49 -21.05 1.72 22.12
C ARG A 49 -22.24 1.16 21.32
N ALA A 50 -22.01 0.54 20.19
CA ALA A 50 -23.07 -0.11 19.40
C ALA A 50 -23.56 -1.39 20.08
N THR A 51 -22.68 -2.17 20.71
CA THR A 51 -23.07 -3.37 21.48
C THR A 51 -23.82 -2.99 22.75
N VAL A 52 -23.36 -1.96 23.48
CA VAL A 52 -24.05 -1.46 24.69
C VAL A 52 -25.40 -0.81 24.36
N ARG A 53 -25.50 -0.07 23.23
CA ARG A 53 -26.75 0.58 22.80
C ARG A 53 -27.77 -0.44 22.26
N ARG A 54 -27.31 -1.58 21.72
CA ARG A 54 -28.17 -2.69 21.26
C ARG A 54 -28.80 -3.44 22.42
N ALA A 55 -28.14 -3.44 23.61
CA ALA A 55 -28.69 -4.01 24.83
C ALA A 55 -29.77 -3.12 25.48
N GLN A 56 -29.87 -1.83 25.10
CA GLN A 56 -30.75 -0.85 25.75
C GLN A 56 -31.89 -0.31 24.89
N SER A 57 -32.00 -0.61 23.59
CA SER A 57 -33.07 -0.03 22.78
C SER A 57 -33.65 -1.02 21.75
N ALA A 58 -34.68 -1.76 22.20
CA ALA A 58 -35.72 -2.29 21.35
C ALA A 58 -36.75 -1.16 21.10
N GLY A 59 -36.45 -0.31 20.09
CA GLY A 59 -37.38 0.71 19.61
C GLY A 59 -36.88 1.31 18.30
N PRO A 60 -37.71 1.44 17.25
CA PRO A 60 -37.27 1.94 15.94
C PRO A 60 -37.12 3.46 15.98
N THR A 61 -35.91 3.95 16.12
CA THR A 61 -35.60 5.36 15.87
C THR A 61 -34.85 5.45 14.55
N VAL A 62 -35.53 5.85 13.50
CA VAL A 62 -34.98 6.23 12.21
C VAL A 62 -34.09 7.45 12.43
N ALA A 63 -32.82 7.19 12.72
CA ALA A 63 -31.82 8.23 12.77
C ALA A 63 -31.37 8.53 11.33
N ASN A 64 -31.91 9.61 10.79
CA ASN A 64 -31.54 10.24 9.53
C ASN A 64 -30.05 10.67 9.61
N VAL A 65 -29.12 9.76 9.31
CA VAL A 65 -27.68 10.08 9.24
C VAL A 65 -27.42 10.69 7.86
N ARG A 66 -27.92 11.91 7.67
CA ARG A 66 -27.35 12.83 6.70
C ARG A 66 -25.89 13.04 7.13
N ARG A 67 -24.94 12.44 6.44
CA ARG A 67 -23.54 12.83 6.51
C ARG A 67 -23.46 14.31 6.13
N THR A 68 -23.55 15.17 7.12
CA THR A 68 -23.31 16.59 6.96
C THR A 68 -21.82 16.70 6.63
N ASP A 69 -21.51 16.88 5.35
CA ASP A 69 -20.21 17.31 4.88
C ASP A 69 -19.96 18.70 5.49
N SER A 70 -19.48 18.73 6.73
CA SER A 70 -18.89 19.93 7.29
C SER A 70 -17.57 20.15 6.53
N SER A 71 -17.68 20.77 5.35
CA SER A 71 -16.52 21.19 4.58
C SER A 71 -15.76 22.22 5.42
N SER A 72 -14.67 21.77 6.04
CA SER A 72 -13.72 22.64 6.71
C SER A 72 -13.21 23.68 5.70
N SER A 73 -12.93 24.89 6.16
CA SER A 73 -12.37 25.97 5.32
C SER A 73 -11.13 25.51 4.55
N VAL A 74 -10.37 24.57 5.11
CA VAL A 74 -9.22 23.89 4.49
C VAL A 74 -9.63 22.99 3.33
N ASP A 75 -10.80 22.31 3.40
CA ASP A 75 -11.29 21.48 2.30
C ASP A 75 -11.74 22.34 1.09
N ARG A 76 -12.29 23.51 1.33
CA ARG A 76 -12.64 24.47 0.27
C ARG A 76 -11.41 25.06 -0.43
N PHE A 77 -10.35 25.38 0.34
CA PHE A 77 -9.09 25.84 -0.21
C PHE A 77 -8.38 24.74 -1.04
N ALA A 78 -8.40 23.51 -0.55
CA ALA A 78 -7.85 22.36 -1.22
C ALA A 78 -8.53 22.07 -2.57
N GLN A 79 -9.86 22.24 -2.66
CA GLN A 79 -10.63 22.05 -3.91
C GLN A 79 -10.28 23.08 -4.99
N ARG A 80 -9.84 24.29 -4.61
CA ARG A 80 -9.50 25.39 -5.55
C ARG A 80 -8.14 25.19 -6.23
N PHE A 81 -7.20 24.51 -5.57
CA PHE A 81 -5.83 24.32 -6.07
C PHE A 81 -5.58 22.97 -6.76
N LEU A 82 -6.51 21.99 -6.66
CA LEU A 82 -6.32 20.71 -7.33
C LEU A 82 -6.97 20.64 -8.70
N PRO A 83 -6.21 20.20 -9.71
CA PRO A 83 -6.77 19.99 -11.05
C PRO A 83 -7.80 18.84 -11.14
N ARG A 84 -7.87 17.93 -10.16
CA ARG A 84 -8.81 16.78 -10.15
C ARG A 84 -9.13 16.27 -8.74
N PRO A 85 -9.88 17.04 -7.91
CA PRO A 85 -10.15 16.69 -6.51
C PRO A 85 -10.94 15.39 -6.35
N GLN A 86 -11.84 15.05 -7.29
CA GLN A 86 -12.65 13.84 -7.25
C GLN A 86 -11.82 12.55 -7.36
N LYS A 87 -10.80 12.53 -8.23
CA LYS A 87 -9.90 11.36 -8.37
C LYS A 87 -9.09 11.12 -7.09
N LEU A 88 -8.65 12.19 -6.44
CA LEU A 88 -7.90 12.08 -5.20
C LEU A 88 -8.80 11.61 -4.05
N ARG A 89 -10.04 12.09 -3.98
CA ARG A 89 -11.04 11.65 -3.00
C ARG A 89 -11.30 10.15 -3.13
N LEU A 90 -11.61 9.67 -4.33
CA LEU A 90 -11.80 8.24 -4.61
C LEU A 90 -10.55 7.42 -4.24
N ARG A 91 -9.37 7.96 -4.49
CA ARG A 91 -8.12 7.27 -4.13
C ARG A 91 -7.92 7.21 -2.60
N LEU A 92 -8.29 8.25 -1.86
CA LEU A 92 -8.26 8.24 -0.40
C LEU A 92 -9.31 7.29 0.19
N GLU A 93 -10.51 7.22 -0.38
CA GLU A 93 -11.57 6.29 0.00
C GLU A 93 -11.12 4.82 -0.17
N LYS A 94 -10.35 4.52 -1.23
CA LYS A 94 -9.75 3.18 -1.46
C LYS A 94 -8.79 2.74 -0.34
N THR A 95 -8.25 3.66 0.46
CA THR A 95 -7.42 3.29 1.63
C THR A 95 -8.24 2.68 2.78
N GLY A 96 -9.56 2.93 2.81
CA GLY A 96 -10.45 2.55 3.91
C GLY A 96 -10.25 3.34 5.20
N LEU A 97 -9.42 4.36 5.16
CA LEU A 97 -9.16 5.25 6.30
C LEU A 97 -10.00 6.53 6.14
N PRO A 98 -10.54 7.09 7.23
CA PRO A 98 -11.29 8.34 7.20
C PRO A 98 -10.36 9.55 7.03
N ILE A 99 -9.56 9.56 5.97
CA ILE A 99 -8.62 10.63 5.66
C ILE A 99 -9.38 11.71 4.90
N ARG A 100 -9.52 12.90 5.51
CA ARG A 100 -10.10 14.06 4.84
C ARG A 100 -9.08 14.70 3.89
N LEU A 101 -9.54 15.22 2.76
CA LEU A 101 -8.70 15.94 1.79
C LEU A 101 -7.84 17.02 2.45
N GLY A 102 -8.41 17.80 3.38
CA GLY A 102 -7.68 18.84 4.10
C GLY A 102 -6.50 18.32 4.93
N HIS A 103 -6.63 17.16 5.56
CA HIS A 103 -5.50 16.55 6.30
C HIS A 103 -4.40 16.06 5.36
N TYR A 104 -4.78 15.52 4.20
CA TYR A 104 -3.80 15.11 3.18
C TYR A 104 -2.98 16.31 2.68
N PHE A 105 -3.65 17.44 2.39
CA PHE A 105 -2.98 18.68 2.00
C PHE A 105 -2.09 19.26 3.08
N LEU A 106 -2.55 19.25 4.32
CA LEU A 106 -1.76 19.75 5.44
C LEU A 106 -0.48 18.93 5.60
N VAL A 107 -0.56 17.61 5.47
CA VAL A 107 0.61 16.72 5.49
C VAL A 107 1.55 17.01 4.32
N MET A 108 1.01 17.19 3.10
CA MET A 108 1.82 17.57 1.93
C MET A 108 2.56 18.91 2.16
N ALA A 109 1.87 19.92 2.68
CA ALA A 109 2.45 21.24 2.94
C ALA A 109 3.55 21.18 4.01
N ILE A 110 3.31 20.44 5.11
CA ILE A 110 4.31 20.26 6.16
C ILE A 110 5.57 19.58 5.62
N ILE A 111 5.41 18.51 4.81
CA ILE A 111 6.55 17.79 4.23
C ILE A 111 7.30 18.69 3.24
N ALA A 112 6.57 19.43 2.38
CA ALA A 112 7.19 20.35 1.42
C ALA A 112 8.02 21.43 2.13
N VAL A 113 7.48 22.06 3.17
CA VAL A 113 8.19 23.08 3.96
C VAL A 113 9.39 22.46 4.69
N ALA A 114 9.22 21.31 5.35
CA ALA A 114 10.30 20.63 6.06
C ALA A 114 11.44 20.23 5.11
N GLN A 115 11.10 19.72 3.92
CA GLN A 115 12.09 19.34 2.91
C GLN A 115 12.82 20.56 2.33
N THR A 116 12.11 21.66 2.06
CA THR A 116 12.70 22.91 1.59
C THR A 116 13.67 23.49 2.63
N PHE A 117 13.21 23.58 3.89
CA PHE A 117 14.02 24.10 4.99
C PHE A 117 15.27 23.23 5.22
N SER A 118 15.12 21.94 5.15
CA SER A 118 16.19 20.98 5.32
C SER A 118 17.22 21.06 4.18
N SER A 119 16.78 21.13 2.93
CA SER A 119 17.68 21.27 1.77
C SER A 119 18.42 22.59 1.73
N MET A 120 17.82 23.67 2.26
CA MET A 120 18.49 24.97 2.41
C MET A 120 19.58 24.95 3.47
N ASN A 121 19.25 24.46 4.68
CA ASN A 121 20.15 24.58 5.83
C ASN A 121 21.23 23.51 5.88
N LEU A 122 20.90 22.26 5.52
CA LEU A 122 21.86 21.17 5.60
C LEU A 122 22.64 20.96 4.29
N ALA A 123 21.98 21.10 3.13
CA ALA A 123 22.63 20.86 1.84
C ALA A 123 23.15 22.13 1.18
N GLY A 124 22.80 23.33 1.69
CA GLY A 124 23.26 24.61 1.16
C GLY A 124 22.75 24.93 -0.25
N PHE A 125 21.63 24.34 -0.67
CA PHE A 125 21.05 24.64 -1.98
C PHE A 125 20.44 26.03 -2.03
N PRO A 126 20.53 26.74 -3.18
CA PRO A 126 19.84 28.00 -3.38
C PRO A 126 18.33 27.80 -3.29
N LEU A 127 17.62 28.82 -2.81
CA LEU A 127 16.16 28.79 -2.55
C LEU A 127 15.33 28.19 -3.69
N PRO A 128 15.54 28.50 -4.99
CA PRO A 128 14.71 27.94 -6.06
C PRO A 128 14.88 26.42 -6.20
N VAL A 129 16.09 25.88 -6.03
CA VAL A 129 16.35 24.42 -6.09
C VAL A 129 15.77 23.74 -4.87
N ALA A 130 15.97 24.32 -3.68
CA ALA A 130 15.41 23.81 -2.42
C ALA A 130 13.87 23.76 -2.46
N ALA A 131 13.23 24.80 -2.98
CA ALA A 131 11.77 24.84 -3.14
C ALA A 131 11.26 23.78 -4.12
N LEU A 132 11.95 23.57 -5.23
CA LEU A 132 11.60 22.57 -6.23
C LEU A 132 11.69 21.15 -5.65
N LEU A 133 12.75 20.84 -4.91
CA LEU A 133 12.92 19.57 -4.18
C LEU A 133 11.86 19.40 -3.10
N GLY A 134 11.51 20.46 -2.37
CA GLY A 134 10.48 20.46 -1.35
C GLY A 134 9.10 20.16 -1.92
N ILE A 135 8.72 20.80 -3.02
CA ILE A 135 7.44 20.54 -3.70
C ILE A 135 7.41 19.11 -4.26
N ALA A 136 8.48 18.68 -4.93
CA ALA A 136 8.56 17.32 -5.48
C ALA A 136 8.43 16.26 -4.39
N GLY A 137 9.16 16.38 -3.29
CA GLY A 137 9.09 15.47 -2.15
C GLY A 137 7.75 15.53 -1.42
N GLY A 138 7.22 16.75 -1.21
CA GLY A 138 5.92 16.99 -0.58
C GLY A 138 4.75 16.35 -1.33
N VAL A 139 4.84 16.25 -2.65
CA VAL A 139 3.82 15.57 -3.49
C VAL A 139 4.11 14.08 -3.60
N ALA A 140 5.34 13.68 -3.90
CA ALA A 140 5.69 12.28 -4.20
C ALA A 140 5.54 11.36 -2.98
N LEU A 141 6.03 11.77 -1.79
CA LEU A 141 6.03 10.94 -0.60
C LEU A 141 4.61 10.55 -0.13
N PRO A 142 3.67 11.50 0.09
CA PRO A 142 2.32 11.14 0.50
C PRO A 142 1.59 10.32 -0.58
N HIS A 143 1.87 10.59 -1.86
CA HIS A 143 1.27 9.87 -2.97
C HIS A 143 1.71 8.39 -3.01
N MET A 144 3.00 8.11 -2.81
CA MET A 144 3.54 6.76 -2.70
C MET A 144 2.99 6.01 -1.48
N LEU A 145 2.89 6.70 -0.33
CA LEU A 145 2.37 6.10 0.90
C LEU A 145 0.89 5.73 0.79
N VAL A 146 0.06 6.61 0.24
CA VAL A 146 -1.35 6.30 -0.04
C VAL A 146 -1.44 5.09 -0.99
N GLY A 147 -0.61 5.04 -2.03
CA GLY A 147 -0.53 3.89 -2.94
C GLY A 147 -0.14 2.58 -2.22
N ALA A 148 0.83 2.64 -1.30
CA ALA A 148 1.24 1.48 -0.51
C ALA A 148 0.12 1.00 0.45
N LEU A 149 -0.61 1.93 1.07
CA LEU A 149 -1.76 1.62 1.94
C LEU A 149 -2.90 0.96 1.17
N ILE A 150 -3.22 1.46 -0.04
CA ILE A 150 -4.22 0.85 -0.92
C ILE A 150 -3.81 -0.58 -1.27
N LYS A 151 -2.57 -0.77 -1.76
CA LYS A 151 -2.06 -2.11 -2.12
C LYS A 151 -2.09 -3.07 -0.93
N ARG A 152 -1.74 -2.59 0.27
CA ARG A 152 -1.79 -3.41 1.50
C ARG A 152 -3.22 -3.81 1.85
N ARG A 153 -4.20 -2.88 1.73
CA ARG A 153 -5.62 -3.17 1.96
C ARG A 153 -6.15 -4.18 0.94
N GLN A 154 -5.85 -3.98 -0.35
CA GLN A 154 -6.24 -4.89 -1.43
C GLN A 154 -5.64 -6.29 -1.24
N ALA A 155 -4.34 -6.39 -0.93
CA ALA A 155 -3.68 -7.67 -0.70
C ALA A 155 -4.29 -8.42 0.50
N ARG A 156 -4.66 -7.71 1.56
CA ARG A 156 -5.32 -8.29 2.72
C ARG A 156 -6.75 -8.72 2.38
N PHE A 157 -7.50 -7.89 1.65
CA PHE A 157 -8.84 -8.24 1.15
C PHE A 157 -8.79 -9.52 0.30
N THR A 158 -7.95 -9.57 -0.74
CA THR A 158 -7.80 -10.75 -1.60
C THR A 158 -7.42 -12.02 -0.81
N ALA A 159 -6.64 -11.86 0.27
CA ALA A 159 -6.23 -12.96 1.11
C ALA A 159 -7.38 -13.53 1.97
N GLU A 160 -8.26 -12.69 2.47
CA GLU A 160 -9.36 -13.02 3.39
C GLU A 160 -10.69 -13.28 2.62
N PHE A 161 -10.80 -12.83 1.37
CA PHE A 161 -12.03 -12.87 0.58
C PHE A 161 -12.61 -14.28 0.33
N PRO A 162 -11.81 -15.34 0.08
CA PRO A 162 -12.35 -16.71 -0.04
C PRO A 162 -13.11 -17.16 1.21
N GLU A 163 -12.67 -16.76 2.41
CA GLU A 163 -13.36 -17.05 3.65
C GLU A 163 -14.73 -16.37 3.71
N GLY A 164 -14.81 -15.13 3.21
CA GLY A 164 -16.09 -14.41 3.07
C GLY A 164 -17.06 -15.12 2.11
N ILE A 165 -16.56 -15.63 0.99
CA ILE A 165 -17.37 -16.43 0.06
C ILE A 165 -17.87 -17.72 0.75
N ASP A 166 -17.03 -18.38 1.54
CA ASP A 166 -17.44 -19.61 2.25
C ASP A 166 -18.57 -19.35 3.27
N VAL A 167 -18.57 -18.18 3.93
CA VAL A 167 -19.70 -17.78 4.81
C VAL A 167 -20.99 -17.69 3.98
N ILE A 168 -20.93 -17.05 2.80
CA ILE A 168 -22.10 -16.93 1.91
C ILE A 168 -22.56 -18.32 1.46
N VAL A 169 -21.64 -19.19 1.02
CA VAL A 169 -21.96 -20.53 0.56
C VAL A 169 -22.63 -21.36 1.66
N ARG A 170 -22.16 -21.25 2.91
CA ARG A 170 -22.80 -21.93 4.05
C ARG A 170 -24.22 -21.43 4.27
N GLY A 171 -24.44 -20.11 4.22
CA GLY A 171 -25.76 -19.51 4.34
C GLY A 171 -26.72 -19.98 3.24
N LEU A 172 -26.27 -19.95 1.97
CA LEU A 172 -27.06 -20.42 0.82
C LEU A 172 -27.41 -21.90 0.93
N ARG A 173 -26.47 -22.75 1.34
CA ARG A 173 -26.73 -24.21 1.56
C ARG A 173 -27.69 -24.45 2.71
N ALA A 174 -27.73 -23.56 3.71
CA ALA A 174 -28.72 -23.60 4.78
C ALA A 174 -30.09 -23.02 4.37
N GLY A 175 -30.26 -22.58 3.12
CA GLY A 175 -31.51 -22.00 2.60
C GLY A 175 -31.72 -20.53 2.91
N LEU A 176 -30.69 -19.82 3.40
CA LEU A 176 -30.79 -18.38 3.62
C LEU A 176 -30.78 -17.62 2.28
N PRO A 177 -31.51 -16.52 2.17
CA PRO A 177 -31.43 -15.61 1.04
C PRO A 177 -29.99 -15.09 0.85
N VAL A 178 -29.62 -14.76 -0.40
CA VAL A 178 -28.29 -14.21 -0.74
C VAL A 178 -27.99 -12.94 0.07
N SER A 179 -28.95 -12.05 0.23
CA SER A 179 -28.83 -10.83 1.01
C SER A 179 -28.47 -11.10 2.48
N GLU A 180 -29.14 -12.06 3.12
CA GLU A 180 -28.85 -12.42 4.51
C GLU A 180 -27.48 -13.08 4.65
N SER A 181 -27.11 -13.93 3.69
CA SER A 181 -25.78 -14.57 3.65
C SER A 181 -24.64 -13.55 3.49
N ILE A 182 -24.87 -12.49 2.71
CA ILE A 182 -23.95 -11.35 2.55
C ILE A 182 -23.82 -10.53 3.85
N ILE A 183 -24.95 -10.27 4.52
CA ILE A 183 -24.98 -9.56 5.81
C ILE A 183 -24.19 -10.34 6.87
N ALA A 184 -24.25 -11.68 6.86
CA ALA A 184 -23.51 -12.53 7.77
C ALA A 184 -22.00 -12.33 7.63
N VAL A 185 -21.45 -12.15 6.42
CA VAL A 185 -20.02 -11.87 6.20
C VAL A 185 -19.55 -10.63 6.95
N GLY A 186 -20.33 -9.55 6.88
CA GLY A 186 -20.02 -8.29 7.57
C GLY A 186 -20.02 -8.42 9.10
N ARG A 187 -20.73 -9.44 9.64
CA ARG A 187 -20.85 -9.68 11.09
C ARG A 187 -19.84 -10.70 11.60
N GLU A 188 -19.57 -11.75 10.85
CA GLU A 188 -18.72 -12.88 11.27
C GLU A 188 -17.24 -12.60 11.07
N LEU A 189 -16.87 -11.89 9.99
CA LEU A 189 -15.49 -11.60 9.68
C LEU A 189 -15.01 -10.29 10.28
N SER A 190 -13.70 -10.07 10.19
CA SER A 190 -13.04 -8.82 10.59
C SER A 190 -12.11 -8.34 9.47
N GLY A 191 -11.70 -7.06 9.53
CA GLY A 191 -10.75 -6.51 8.57
C GLY A 191 -11.40 -5.98 7.28
N PRO A 192 -10.64 -5.90 6.15
CA PRO A 192 -11.13 -5.26 4.93
C PRO A 192 -12.34 -5.93 4.30
N VAL A 193 -12.49 -7.24 4.45
CA VAL A 193 -13.64 -8.00 3.93
C VAL A 193 -14.90 -7.60 4.70
N SER A 194 -14.84 -7.65 6.03
CA SER A 194 -15.96 -7.22 6.88
C SER A 194 -16.37 -5.76 6.61
N ASP A 195 -15.40 -4.85 6.47
CA ASP A 195 -15.67 -3.44 6.19
C ASP A 195 -16.46 -3.27 4.87
N VAL A 196 -16.02 -3.96 3.80
CA VAL A 196 -16.67 -3.89 2.47
C VAL A 196 -18.06 -4.51 2.50
N PHE A 197 -18.22 -5.67 3.14
CA PHE A 197 -19.53 -6.32 3.23
C PHE A 197 -20.47 -5.64 4.21
N ALA A 198 -19.96 -4.88 5.19
CA ALA A 198 -20.79 -4.01 6.01
C ALA A 198 -21.37 -2.84 5.19
N ASP A 199 -20.56 -2.22 4.30
CA ASP A 199 -21.04 -1.18 3.38
C ASP A 199 -22.08 -1.75 2.39
N VAL A 200 -21.88 -2.97 1.89
CA VAL A 200 -22.88 -3.68 1.06
C VAL A 200 -24.15 -3.92 1.85
N SER A 201 -24.07 -4.38 3.09
CA SER A 201 -25.21 -4.64 3.97
C SER A 201 -26.04 -3.37 4.25
N GLU A 202 -25.38 -2.22 4.43
CA GLU A 202 -26.04 -0.92 4.60
C GLU A 202 -26.88 -0.59 3.35
N ARG A 203 -26.34 -0.78 2.14
CA ARG A 203 -27.04 -0.55 0.86
C ARG A 203 -28.21 -1.49 0.66
N LEU A 204 -28.04 -2.78 0.95
CA LEU A 204 -29.13 -3.75 0.93
C LEU A 204 -30.28 -3.34 1.85
N SER A 205 -29.95 -2.79 3.02
CA SER A 205 -30.94 -2.28 3.98
C SER A 205 -31.69 -1.03 3.46
N LEU A 206 -31.09 -0.28 2.52
CA LEU A 206 -31.71 0.86 1.84
C LEU A 206 -32.56 0.43 0.63
N GLY A 207 -32.56 -0.87 0.28
CA GLY A 207 -33.34 -1.44 -0.82
C GLY A 207 -32.59 -1.57 -2.15
N ASP A 208 -31.27 -1.30 -2.17
CA ASP A 208 -30.48 -1.50 -3.38
C ASP A 208 -30.44 -2.98 -3.78
N PRO A 209 -30.47 -3.33 -5.08
CA PRO A 209 -30.24 -4.69 -5.54
C PRO A 209 -28.85 -5.19 -5.14
N VAL A 210 -28.73 -6.48 -4.85
CA VAL A 210 -27.48 -7.11 -4.41
C VAL A 210 -26.33 -6.86 -5.39
N GLU A 211 -26.62 -6.96 -6.69
CA GLU A 211 -25.65 -6.78 -7.76
C GLU A 211 -25.09 -5.36 -7.78
N VAL A 212 -25.96 -4.36 -7.63
CA VAL A 212 -25.59 -2.94 -7.60
C VAL A 212 -24.74 -2.65 -6.37
N ALA A 213 -25.16 -3.13 -5.20
CA ALA A 213 -24.41 -2.94 -3.95
C ALA A 213 -23.01 -3.56 -4.02
N VAL A 214 -22.88 -4.76 -4.58
CA VAL A 214 -21.58 -5.45 -4.76
C VAL A 214 -20.72 -4.75 -5.82
N GLN A 215 -21.33 -4.28 -6.92
CA GLN A 215 -20.60 -3.57 -7.97
C GLN A 215 -19.99 -2.27 -7.45
N GLU A 216 -20.72 -1.50 -6.65
CA GLU A 216 -20.18 -0.28 -6.05
C GLU A 216 -19.08 -0.56 -5.00
N ALA A 217 -19.24 -1.61 -4.21
CA ALA A 217 -18.18 -2.09 -3.34
C ALA A 217 -16.93 -2.50 -4.13
N GLY A 218 -17.13 -3.08 -5.32
CA GLY A 218 -16.07 -3.40 -6.29
C GLY A 218 -15.29 -2.18 -6.78
N VAL A 219 -15.93 -1.01 -6.90
CA VAL A 219 -15.25 0.25 -7.24
C VAL A 219 -14.38 0.76 -6.09
N GLN A 220 -14.85 0.58 -4.85
CA GLN A 220 -14.12 1.03 -3.66
C GLN A 220 -12.84 0.22 -3.40
N ILE A 221 -12.92 -1.11 -3.45
CA ILE A 221 -11.76 -1.97 -3.15
C ILE A 221 -10.89 -2.21 -4.39
N ASP A 222 -11.52 -2.22 -5.58
CA ASP A 222 -10.88 -2.35 -6.90
C ASP A 222 -9.95 -3.57 -7.03
N THR A 223 -10.48 -4.74 -6.68
CA THR A 223 -9.80 -6.01 -6.85
C THR A 223 -10.54 -6.89 -7.86
N PRO A 224 -9.84 -7.73 -8.65
CA PRO A 224 -10.50 -8.62 -9.60
C PRO A 224 -11.46 -9.59 -8.92
N GLU A 225 -11.15 -10.04 -7.72
CA GLU A 225 -11.90 -11.04 -6.98
C GLU A 225 -13.34 -10.61 -6.72
N ILE A 226 -13.56 -9.36 -6.25
CA ILE A 226 -14.92 -8.87 -5.99
C ILE A 226 -15.68 -8.57 -7.29
N LYS A 227 -14.96 -8.20 -8.35
CA LYS A 227 -15.58 -8.00 -9.68
C LYS A 227 -16.08 -9.34 -10.23
N PHE A 228 -15.28 -10.40 -10.14
CA PHE A 228 -15.72 -11.75 -10.53
C PHE A 228 -16.89 -12.25 -9.68
N PHE A 229 -16.87 -11.98 -8.37
CA PHE A 229 -18.00 -12.30 -7.50
C PHE A 229 -19.29 -11.59 -7.94
N GLY A 230 -19.23 -10.27 -8.22
CA GLY A 230 -20.37 -9.52 -8.72
C GLY A 230 -20.91 -10.04 -10.06
N ILE A 231 -20.01 -10.36 -11.01
CA ILE A 231 -20.38 -10.95 -12.30
C ILE A 231 -21.05 -12.32 -12.09
N SER A 232 -20.49 -13.17 -11.23
CA SER A 232 -21.07 -14.48 -10.93
C SER A 232 -22.47 -14.37 -10.34
N LEU A 233 -22.70 -13.39 -9.45
CA LEU A 233 -24.04 -13.13 -8.90
C LEU A 233 -25.02 -12.73 -10.00
N SER A 234 -24.65 -11.79 -10.89
CA SER A 234 -25.53 -11.33 -11.97
C SER A 234 -25.89 -12.46 -12.92
N ILE A 235 -24.91 -13.26 -13.37
CA ILE A 235 -25.15 -14.40 -14.28
C ILE A 235 -26.07 -15.43 -13.64
N GLN A 236 -25.81 -15.83 -12.38
CA GLN A 236 -26.62 -16.86 -11.73
C GLN A 236 -28.05 -16.41 -11.45
N ARG A 237 -28.25 -15.11 -11.24
CA ARG A 237 -29.61 -14.56 -11.10
C ARG A 237 -30.38 -14.58 -12.43
N GLU A 238 -29.72 -14.28 -13.55
CA GLU A 238 -30.34 -14.28 -14.88
C GLU A 238 -30.65 -15.70 -15.38
N THR A 239 -29.73 -16.65 -15.12
CA THR A 239 -29.83 -18.04 -15.59
C THR A 239 -30.60 -18.94 -14.64
N GLY A 240 -30.83 -18.54 -13.37
CA GLY A 240 -31.47 -19.36 -12.35
C GLY A 240 -30.62 -20.55 -11.89
N GLY A 241 -29.30 -20.51 -12.08
CA GLY A 241 -28.39 -21.60 -11.75
C GLY A 241 -28.12 -21.76 -10.26
N ASN A 242 -27.31 -22.77 -9.90
CA ASN A 242 -26.91 -23.05 -8.51
C ASN A 242 -25.82 -22.08 -8.04
N LEU A 243 -26.24 -20.96 -7.43
CA LEU A 243 -25.35 -19.93 -6.93
C LEU A 243 -24.36 -20.47 -5.86
N ALA A 244 -24.82 -21.36 -4.97
CA ALA A 244 -23.97 -21.90 -3.91
C ALA A 244 -22.80 -22.71 -4.47
N GLU A 245 -23.03 -23.49 -5.51
CA GLU A 245 -21.99 -24.29 -6.18
C GLU A 245 -21.01 -23.39 -6.94
N THR A 246 -21.54 -22.40 -7.68
CA THR A 246 -20.70 -21.45 -8.42
C THR A 246 -19.78 -20.65 -7.49
N LEU A 247 -20.29 -20.18 -6.36
CA LEU A 247 -19.50 -19.47 -5.37
C LEU A 247 -18.50 -20.38 -4.65
N ALA A 248 -18.86 -21.65 -4.37
CA ALA A 248 -17.91 -22.62 -3.81
C ALA A 248 -16.73 -22.84 -4.77
N ASN A 249 -17.01 -23.02 -6.05
CA ASN A 249 -15.98 -23.17 -7.08
C ASN A 249 -15.10 -21.91 -7.18
N LEU A 250 -15.70 -20.72 -7.09
CA LEU A 250 -14.95 -19.46 -7.07
C LEU A 250 -14.01 -19.37 -5.85
N SER A 251 -14.50 -19.74 -4.65
CA SER A 251 -13.68 -19.79 -3.44
C SER A 251 -12.48 -20.72 -3.60
N ASP A 252 -12.69 -21.92 -4.14
CA ASP A 252 -11.65 -22.92 -4.38
C ASP A 252 -10.59 -22.41 -5.39
N ILE A 253 -11.02 -21.79 -6.48
CA ILE A 253 -10.12 -21.18 -7.49
C ILE A 253 -9.24 -20.10 -6.83
N LEU A 254 -9.83 -19.21 -6.03
CA LEU A 254 -9.11 -18.14 -5.36
C LEU A 254 -8.10 -18.69 -4.34
N ARG A 255 -8.47 -19.75 -3.58
CA ARG A 255 -7.55 -20.44 -2.66
C ARG A 255 -6.37 -21.07 -3.38
N ARG A 256 -6.64 -21.84 -4.44
CA ARG A 256 -5.59 -22.48 -5.26
C ARG A 256 -4.65 -21.42 -5.86
N ARG A 257 -5.20 -20.33 -6.40
CA ARG A 257 -4.42 -19.20 -6.92
C ARG A 257 -3.52 -18.58 -5.83
N ARG A 258 -4.04 -18.39 -4.62
CA ARG A 258 -3.24 -17.90 -3.48
C ARG A 258 -2.14 -18.89 -3.10
N GLN A 259 -2.45 -20.16 -3.00
CA GLN A 259 -1.46 -21.20 -2.69
C GLN A 259 -0.35 -21.27 -3.75
N MET A 260 -0.70 -21.20 -5.04
CA MET A 260 0.29 -21.11 -6.12
C MET A 260 1.21 -19.91 -5.97
N LYS A 261 0.66 -18.71 -5.71
CA LYS A 261 1.47 -17.49 -5.47
C LYS A 261 2.43 -17.66 -4.28
N LEU A 262 1.98 -18.32 -3.21
CA LEU A 262 2.83 -18.59 -2.04
C LEU A 262 3.94 -19.60 -2.36
N LYS A 263 3.64 -20.66 -3.11
CA LYS A 263 4.63 -21.64 -3.57
C LYS A 263 5.69 -21.01 -4.48
N ILE A 264 5.26 -20.19 -5.46
CA ILE A 264 6.18 -19.45 -6.36
C ILE A 264 7.08 -18.52 -5.53
N LYS A 265 6.50 -17.81 -4.55
CA LYS A 265 7.27 -16.93 -3.66
C LYS A 265 8.29 -17.72 -2.82
N ALA A 266 7.91 -18.89 -2.30
CA ALA A 266 8.80 -19.76 -1.53
C ALA A 266 9.96 -20.28 -2.39
N LEU A 267 9.69 -20.81 -3.58
CA LEU A 267 10.72 -21.30 -4.50
C LEU A 267 11.65 -20.18 -4.99
N SER A 268 11.07 -19.00 -5.29
CA SER A 268 11.89 -17.86 -5.71
C SER A 268 12.71 -17.26 -4.57
N SER A 269 12.37 -17.50 -3.29
CA SER A 269 13.14 -16.99 -2.16
C SER A 269 14.50 -17.68 -2.02
N GLU A 270 14.59 -18.96 -2.30
CA GLU A 270 15.82 -19.73 -2.30
C GLU A 270 16.79 -19.25 -3.39
N ALA A 271 16.27 -19.10 -4.63
CA ALA A 271 17.05 -18.56 -5.73
C ALA A 271 17.54 -17.13 -5.46
N ARG A 272 16.71 -16.29 -4.82
CA ARG A 272 17.11 -14.93 -4.41
C ARG A 272 18.21 -14.96 -3.34
N ALA A 273 18.10 -15.81 -2.33
CA ALA A 273 19.10 -15.92 -1.29
C ALA A 273 20.46 -16.32 -1.88
N SER A 274 20.50 -17.32 -2.78
CA SER A 274 21.70 -17.73 -3.50
C SER A 274 22.27 -16.59 -4.35
N ALA A 275 21.41 -15.85 -5.07
CA ALA A 275 21.82 -14.71 -5.86
C ALA A 275 22.44 -13.58 -5.02
N TYR A 276 21.89 -13.29 -3.83
CA TYR A 276 22.45 -12.31 -2.90
C TYR A 276 23.80 -12.74 -2.36
N ILE A 277 23.96 -14.01 -1.96
CA ILE A 277 25.23 -14.55 -1.44
C ILE A 277 26.30 -14.46 -2.53
N LEU A 278 26.01 -14.95 -3.74
CA LEU A 278 26.94 -14.89 -4.87
C LEU A 278 27.27 -13.45 -5.28
N GLY A 279 26.27 -12.55 -5.26
CA GLY A 279 26.46 -11.15 -5.59
C GLY A 279 27.26 -10.37 -4.54
N CYS A 280 27.13 -10.70 -3.25
CA CYS A 280 27.91 -10.08 -2.18
C CYS A 280 29.36 -10.56 -2.11
N LEU A 281 29.65 -11.77 -2.56
CA LEU A 281 30.94 -12.42 -2.40
C LEU A 281 32.13 -11.60 -2.95
N PRO A 282 32.07 -11.02 -4.17
CA PRO A 282 33.16 -10.18 -4.68
C PRO A 282 33.44 -8.94 -3.81
N PHE A 283 32.38 -8.32 -3.27
CA PHE A 283 32.53 -7.14 -2.40
C PHE A 283 33.14 -7.51 -1.06
N VAL A 284 32.76 -8.65 -0.48
CA VAL A 284 33.33 -9.16 0.76
C VAL A 284 34.80 -9.51 0.57
N MET A 285 35.15 -10.17 -0.55
CA MET A 285 36.54 -10.49 -0.89
C MET A 285 37.37 -9.24 -1.12
N PHE A 286 36.84 -8.25 -1.81
CA PHE A 286 37.49 -6.97 -2.00
C PHE A 286 37.76 -6.26 -0.66
N MET A 287 36.75 -6.25 0.22
CA MET A 287 36.88 -5.66 1.56
C MET A 287 37.94 -6.36 2.41
N LEU A 288 37.97 -7.70 2.38
CA LEU A 288 39.00 -8.49 3.11
C LEU A 288 40.39 -8.23 2.57
N LEU A 289 40.60 -8.22 1.26
CA LEU A 289 41.88 -7.94 0.65
C LEU A 289 42.37 -6.52 0.94
N TYR A 290 41.44 -5.55 0.97
CA TYR A 290 41.75 -4.17 1.35
C TYR A 290 42.24 -4.06 2.80
N LEU A 291 41.66 -4.84 3.72
CA LEU A 291 42.05 -4.86 5.13
C LEU A 291 43.41 -5.58 5.37
N VAL A 292 43.67 -6.63 4.57
CA VAL A 292 44.90 -7.44 4.75
C VAL A 292 46.11 -6.80 4.05
N ASN A 293 45.90 -6.27 2.84
CA ASN A 293 46.98 -5.67 2.04
C ASN A 293 46.44 -4.54 1.15
N ASN A 294 46.40 -3.35 1.71
CA ASN A 294 45.92 -2.14 1.04
C ASN A 294 46.74 -1.81 -0.23
N ASP A 295 48.07 -1.97 -0.17
CA ASP A 295 48.97 -1.64 -1.28
C ASP A 295 48.71 -2.53 -2.51
N TYR A 296 48.35 -3.78 -2.28
CA TYR A 296 47.99 -4.70 -3.36
C TYR A 296 46.74 -4.25 -4.10
N ILE A 297 45.71 -3.82 -3.38
CA ILE A 297 44.43 -3.34 -3.95
C ILE A 297 44.62 -1.98 -4.62
N MET A 298 45.43 -1.08 -4.05
CA MET A 298 45.66 0.25 -4.65
C MET A 298 46.37 0.15 -6.00
N LYS A 299 47.30 -0.79 -6.19
CA LYS A 299 47.92 -1.06 -7.51
C LYS A 299 46.94 -1.42 -8.58
N LEU A 300 45.79 -2.08 -8.23
CA LEU A 300 44.77 -2.42 -9.17
C LEU A 300 44.06 -1.17 -9.76
N PHE A 301 44.01 -0.08 -9.01
CA PHE A 301 43.41 1.20 -9.43
C PHE A 301 44.45 2.20 -10.01
N GLU A 302 45.75 2.02 -9.69
CA GLU A 302 46.82 2.85 -10.23
C GLU A 302 47.28 2.40 -11.62
N ASP A 303 47.24 1.09 -11.90
CA ASP A 303 47.63 0.54 -13.19
C ASP A 303 46.47 0.64 -14.20
N PRO A 304 46.66 1.23 -15.40
CA PRO A 304 45.61 1.27 -16.46
C PRO A 304 45.06 -0.11 -16.82
N ARG A 305 45.87 -1.15 -16.77
CA ARG A 305 45.44 -2.54 -17.00
C ARG A 305 44.52 -3.06 -15.89
N GLY A 306 44.77 -2.66 -14.65
CA GLY A 306 43.96 -2.99 -13.50
C GLY A 306 42.54 -2.38 -13.60
N ILE A 307 42.47 -1.12 -14.00
CA ILE A 307 41.18 -0.42 -14.21
C ILE A 307 40.32 -1.13 -15.27
N VAL A 308 40.93 -1.55 -16.40
CA VAL A 308 40.25 -2.30 -17.44
C VAL A 308 39.70 -3.63 -16.90
N MET A 309 40.48 -4.36 -16.08
CA MET A 309 40.00 -5.61 -15.47
C MET A 309 38.81 -5.38 -14.52
N VAL A 310 38.84 -4.32 -13.69
CA VAL A 310 37.77 -3.96 -12.79
C VAL A 310 36.49 -3.61 -13.58
N VAL A 311 36.60 -2.84 -14.66
CA VAL A 311 35.46 -2.47 -15.51
C VAL A 311 34.84 -3.71 -16.17
N ILE A 312 35.67 -4.61 -16.72
CA ILE A 312 35.18 -5.87 -17.30
C ILE A 312 34.48 -6.73 -16.24
N GLY A 313 35.08 -6.86 -15.05
CA GLY A 313 34.49 -7.62 -13.93
C GLY A 313 33.13 -7.06 -13.50
N LEU A 314 33.01 -5.74 -13.33
CA LEU A 314 31.76 -5.07 -13.02
C LEU A 314 30.71 -5.22 -14.14
N ALA A 315 31.13 -5.16 -15.40
CA ALA A 315 30.23 -5.38 -16.55
C ALA A 315 29.67 -6.81 -16.56
N MET A 316 30.54 -7.82 -16.35
CA MET A 316 30.12 -9.22 -16.27
C MET A 316 29.20 -9.47 -15.07
N MET A 317 29.51 -8.88 -13.91
CA MET A 317 28.68 -8.99 -12.71
C MET A 317 27.32 -8.33 -12.89
N SER A 318 27.28 -7.16 -13.55
CA SER A 318 26.02 -6.46 -13.87
C SER A 318 25.16 -7.28 -14.86
N CYS A 319 25.79 -7.89 -15.87
CA CYS A 319 25.12 -8.78 -16.82
C CYS A 319 24.54 -10.02 -16.11
N GLY A 320 25.33 -10.70 -15.28
CA GLY A 320 24.88 -11.83 -14.48
C GLY A 320 23.74 -11.47 -13.52
N GLY A 321 23.85 -10.32 -12.83
CA GLY A 321 22.81 -9.78 -11.97
C GLY A 321 21.51 -9.47 -12.73
N PHE A 322 21.62 -8.91 -13.92
CA PHE A 322 20.48 -8.62 -14.79
C PHE A 322 19.75 -9.90 -15.24
N VAL A 323 20.50 -10.92 -15.64
CA VAL A 323 19.93 -12.23 -16.05
C VAL A 323 19.22 -12.87 -14.85
N MET A 324 19.85 -12.94 -13.67
CA MET A 324 19.23 -13.47 -12.46
C MET A 324 17.99 -12.68 -12.07
N TYR A 325 18.03 -11.34 -12.12
CA TYR A 325 16.87 -10.50 -11.87
C TYR A 325 15.70 -10.83 -12.81
N ARG A 326 15.98 -11.04 -14.09
CA ARG A 326 14.96 -11.37 -15.08
C ARG A 326 14.38 -12.77 -14.88
N MET A 327 15.21 -13.75 -14.49
CA MET A 327 14.76 -15.11 -14.17
C MET A 327 13.85 -15.15 -12.92
N VAL A 328 14.20 -14.37 -11.90
CA VAL A 328 13.39 -14.27 -10.65
C VAL A 328 12.08 -13.52 -10.85
N LYS A 329 12.04 -12.61 -11.84
CA LYS A 329 10.84 -11.81 -12.18
C LYS A 329 9.92 -12.51 -13.20
N PHE A 330 10.09 -13.78 -13.43
CA PHE A 330 9.17 -14.55 -14.26
C PHE A 330 7.84 -14.68 -13.50
N GLU A 331 6.98 -13.65 -13.64
CA GLU A 331 5.59 -13.65 -13.19
C GLU A 331 4.77 -14.38 -14.26
N ILE A 332 4.15 -15.48 -13.86
CA ILE A 332 3.07 -16.16 -14.58
C ILE A 332 1.75 -15.43 -14.27
#